data_dac90acf2047813144acfe0c23f46a46
#
_entry.id   dac90acf2047813144acfe0c23f46a46
#
_cell.length_a   1.000
_cell.length_b   1.000
_cell.length_c   1.000
_cell.angle_alpha   90.00
_cell.angle_beta   90.00
_cell.angle_gamma   90.00
#
_symmetry.space_group_name_H-M   'P 1'
#
loop_
_entity.id
_entity.type
_entity.pdbx_description
1 polymer ?
#
loop_
_entity_poly.entity_id
_entity_poly.type
_entity_poly.pdbx_seq_one_letter_code
_entity_poly.pdbx_strand_id
1 'polypeptide(L)'
;MIRDLSVQCSGEETDLAPFAVRNNESAGRRYPEISHPFRTDFQRDRDRVLHSRAFRRLEYKTQVFLSGSGDHLRTRLTHTIEVAAIARTIARALRLNEDLAETISLAHDIGHTPFGHAGERALNSLMKRHGGFDHNLQALRLIDDLEIKYPDFDGLNLSWEIRAGLLKHREEPIWLDGHLLPAHPTLEAQVADLADDLTYYGHDTDDGLDSGLITIEMLETIPLWNMAAEKARDAGLHEKDERYAAYTVRCLIDMMVGDAIRYSDHLLEQHAPKSSADARALPCKLISFSPEFEPLTLQLREFLYHNLYFHPDIASLNAESLEKMKLLFEVYMNDPELLGKKSRQRKSQDSLERIVADYIAGMTDTFALKEYQKFSGTC
;
A
#
# COMPACT_ATOMS: atom_id res chain seq x y z
N MET A 1 22.58 -6.71 28.29
CA MET A 1 23.54 -6.35 27.22
C MET A 1 22.76 -5.51 26.21
N ILE A 2 23.22 -4.29 25.91
CA ILE A 2 22.54 -3.40 24.96
C ILE A 2 22.82 -3.92 23.53
N ARG A 3 21.81 -3.97 22.71
CA ARG A 3 21.88 -4.30 21.29
C ARG A 3 21.98 -2.99 20.49
N ASP A 4 23.22 -2.50 20.31
CA ASP A 4 23.48 -1.31 19.52
C ASP A 4 23.43 -1.56 18.01
N LEU A 5 23.64 -0.51 17.20
CA LEU A 5 23.58 -0.60 15.74
C LEU A 5 24.56 -1.64 15.19
N SER A 6 25.79 -1.73 15.75
CA SER A 6 26.81 -2.66 15.25
C SER A 6 26.40 -4.11 15.46
N VAL A 7 25.81 -4.44 16.60
CA VAL A 7 25.28 -5.76 16.92
C VAL A 7 24.09 -6.10 16.03
N GLN A 8 23.24 -5.15 15.69
CA GLN A 8 22.10 -5.38 14.80
C GLN A 8 22.58 -5.67 13.37
N CYS A 9 23.49 -4.86 12.82
CA CYS A 9 24.05 -5.08 11.49
C CYS A 9 24.84 -6.43 11.40
N SER A 10 25.57 -6.80 12.45
CA SER A 10 26.23 -8.13 12.49
C SER A 10 25.22 -9.26 12.55
N GLY A 11 24.05 -9.07 13.17
CA GLY A 11 22.96 -10.04 13.14
C GLY A 11 22.40 -10.23 11.72
N GLU A 12 22.25 -9.15 10.95
CA GLU A 12 21.79 -9.25 9.55
C GLU A 12 22.71 -10.11 8.67
N GLU A 13 24.05 -10.06 8.90
CA GLU A 13 24.99 -10.87 8.14
C GLU A 13 24.80 -12.38 8.33
N THR A 14 24.31 -12.80 9.50
CA THR A 14 24.09 -14.21 9.83
C THR A 14 22.66 -14.67 9.59
N ASP A 15 21.69 -13.81 9.83
CA ASP A 15 20.28 -14.16 9.86
C ASP A 15 19.59 -14.01 8.49
N LEU A 16 20.01 -13.02 7.69
CA LEU A 16 19.42 -12.77 6.38
C LEU A 16 20.02 -13.66 5.29
N ALA A 17 19.19 -13.98 4.29
CA ALA A 17 19.63 -14.69 3.09
C ALA A 17 20.59 -13.82 2.25
N PRO A 18 21.44 -14.42 1.40
CA PRO A 18 22.40 -13.66 0.58
C PRO A 18 21.76 -12.62 -0.35
N PHE A 19 20.54 -12.87 -0.77
CA PHE A 19 19.75 -12.04 -1.69
C PHE A 19 18.87 -10.99 -1.01
N ALA A 20 18.82 -10.98 0.32
CA ALA A 20 18.12 -9.95 1.10
C ALA A 20 18.91 -8.64 1.10
N VAL A 21 18.21 -7.53 1.22
CA VAL A 21 18.85 -6.21 1.37
C VAL A 21 19.28 -6.00 2.81
N ARG A 22 20.56 -5.70 3.03
CA ARG A 22 21.11 -5.36 4.34
C ARG A 22 21.20 -3.85 4.54
N ASN A 23 21.11 -3.38 5.78
CA ASN A 23 21.23 -1.96 6.08
C ASN A 23 22.58 -1.35 5.67
N ASN A 24 23.69 -2.11 5.78
CA ASN A 24 25.03 -1.68 5.36
C ASN A 24 25.23 -1.66 3.84
N GLU A 25 24.32 -2.25 3.06
CA GLU A 25 24.31 -2.25 1.60
C GLU A 25 23.35 -1.21 1.01
N SER A 26 22.65 -0.44 1.87
CA SER A 26 21.72 0.59 1.40
C SER A 26 22.41 1.65 0.55
N ALA A 27 21.76 2.05 -0.54
CA ALA A 27 22.20 3.19 -1.38
C ALA A 27 22.06 4.54 -0.66
N GLY A 28 21.49 4.54 0.55
CA GLY A 28 21.46 5.69 1.44
C GLY A 28 20.26 6.61 1.23
N ARG A 29 20.42 7.86 1.64
CA ARG A 29 19.41 8.91 1.71
C ARG A 29 19.76 10.08 0.80
N ARG A 30 18.74 10.85 0.36
CA ARG A 30 18.97 12.10 -0.41
C ARG A 30 19.83 13.09 0.38
N TYR A 31 19.56 13.23 1.68
CA TYR A 31 20.29 14.11 2.58
C TYR A 31 21.07 13.27 3.58
N PRO A 32 22.42 13.43 3.66
CA PRO A 32 23.24 12.69 4.61
C PRO A 32 22.83 12.99 6.05
N GLU A 33 22.77 11.96 6.88
CA GLU A 33 22.45 12.08 8.30
C GLU A 33 23.37 11.17 9.14
N ILE A 34 23.56 11.55 10.39
CA ILE A 34 24.31 10.73 11.36
C ILE A 34 23.51 9.45 11.68
N SER A 35 24.17 8.31 11.66
CA SER A 35 23.59 7.03 12.04
C SER A 35 23.09 7.06 13.49
N HIS A 36 21.98 6.38 13.74
CA HIS A 36 21.41 6.29 15.07
C HIS A 36 22.10 5.18 15.87
N PRO A 37 22.41 5.36 17.17
CA PRO A 37 23.18 4.37 17.95
C PRO A 37 22.45 3.02 18.15
N PHE A 38 21.11 2.98 18.05
CA PHE A 38 20.29 1.81 18.40
C PHE A 38 19.29 1.39 17.31
N ARG A 39 19.18 2.11 16.21
CA ARG A 39 18.23 1.79 15.13
C ARG A 39 18.95 1.73 13.80
N THR A 40 18.64 0.70 13.02
CA THR A 40 19.04 0.62 11.62
C THR A 40 18.37 1.71 10.78
N ASP A 41 18.82 1.92 9.56
CA ASP A 41 18.23 2.93 8.68
C ASP A 41 16.79 2.59 8.30
N PHE A 42 16.48 1.30 8.02
CA PHE A 42 15.09 0.89 7.71
C PHE A 42 14.17 1.01 8.92
N GLN A 43 14.65 0.76 10.15
CA GLN A 43 13.88 1.03 11.38
C GLN A 43 13.59 2.52 11.56
N ARG A 44 14.57 3.40 11.27
CA ARG A 44 14.35 4.85 11.29
C ARG A 44 13.33 5.28 10.27
N ASP A 45 13.35 4.68 9.10
CA ASP A 45 12.40 4.98 8.02
C ASP A 45 10.99 4.57 8.38
N ARG A 46 10.81 3.37 8.97
CA ARG A 46 9.53 2.94 9.52
C ARG A 46 8.96 3.96 10.51
N ASP A 47 9.77 4.37 11.47
CA ASP A 47 9.34 5.36 12.46
C ASP A 47 8.98 6.71 11.80
N ARG A 48 9.69 7.11 10.75
CA ARG A 48 9.39 8.34 9.99
C ARG A 48 8.04 8.27 9.28
N VAL A 49 7.74 7.13 8.67
CA VAL A 49 6.43 6.88 8.04
C VAL A 49 5.33 6.91 9.08
N LEU A 50 5.43 6.11 10.15
CA LEU A 50 4.43 6.01 11.22
C LEU A 50 4.13 7.37 11.86
N HIS A 51 5.15 8.21 12.04
CA HIS A 51 5.01 9.53 12.62
C HIS A 51 4.66 10.64 11.62
N SER A 52 4.46 10.32 10.32
CA SER A 52 4.06 11.29 9.29
C SER A 52 2.58 11.71 9.46
N ARG A 53 2.23 12.85 8.89
CA ARG A 53 0.81 13.27 8.84
C ARG A 53 0.05 12.47 7.78
N ALA A 54 0.71 12.13 6.68
CA ALA A 54 0.13 11.33 5.61
C ALA A 54 -0.34 9.97 6.15
N PHE A 55 0.49 9.26 6.92
CA PHE A 55 0.12 7.98 7.53
C PHE A 55 -1.11 8.09 8.46
N ARG A 56 -1.15 9.10 9.34
CA ARG A 56 -2.31 9.29 10.23
C ARG A 56 -3.62 9.62 9.50
N ARG A 57 -3.54 10.20 8.30
CA ARG A 57 -4.73 10.51 7.49
C ARG A 57 -5.37 9.27 6.88
N LEU A 58 -4.64 8.15 6.78
CA LEU A 58 -5.17 6.88 6.29
C LEU A 58 -6.35 6.38 7.12
N GLU A 59 -6.43 6.73 8.41
CA GLU A 59 -7.56 6.45 9.29
C GLU A 59 -8.90 6.99 8.77
N TYR A 60 -8.86 8.10 8.04
CA TYR A 60 -10.03 8.82 7.56
C TYR A 60 -10.10 8.82 6.02
N LYS A 61 -9.55 7.80 5.39
CA LYS A 61 -9.63 7.56 3.94
C LYS A 61 -10.28 6.23 3.64
N THR A 62 -11.20 6.24 2.69
CA THR A 62 -11.90 5.07 2.16
C THR A 62 -10.93 4.00 1.67
N GLN A 63 -11.13 2.74 2.08
CA GLN A 63 -10.55 1.56 1.42
C GLN A 63 -11.50 1.12 0.30
N VAL A 64 -12.62 0.49 0.62
CA VAL A 64 -13.68 0.08 -0.31
C VAL A 64 -14.97 0.86 0.00
N PHE A 65 -15.38 0.85 1.27
CA PHE A 65 -16.55 1.55 1.77
C PHE A 65 -16.17 2.93 2.25
N LEU A 66 -17.05 3.92 2.03
CA LEU A 66 -16.80 5.29 2.51
C LEU A 66 -16.50 5.28 4.01
N SER A 67 -15.48 6.02 4.41
CA SER A 67 -15.12 6.17 5.82
C SER A 67 -16.34 6.67 6.62
N GLY A 68 -16.73 5.88 7.65
CA GLY A 68 -17.92 6.15 8.45
C GLY A 68 -19.20 5.43 8.02
N SER A 69 -19.16 4.56 7.00
CA SER A 69 -20.31 3.70 6.61
C SER A 69 -20.60 2.59 7.63
N GLY A 70 -19.62 2.22 8.46
CA GLY A 70 -19.75 1.25 9.55
C GLY A 70 -18.51 1.28 10.42
N ASP A 71 -18.68 1.13 11.74
CA ASP A 71 -17.59 1.27 12.72
C ASP A 71 -16.57 0.13 12.64
N HIS A 72 -16.92 -0.98 11.99
CA HIS A 72 -16.10 -2.20 11.86
C HIS A 72 -15.50 -2.38 10.46
N LEU A 73 -15.96 -1.62 9.46
CA LEU A 73 -15.39 -1.68 8.11
C LEU A 73 -14.00 -1.04 8.07
N ARG A 74 -13.13 -1.63 7.27
CA ARG A 74 -11.72 -1.24 7.21
C ARG A 74 -11.51 0.16 6.62
N THR A 75 -10.62 0.91 7.26
CA THR A 75 -10.01 2.12 6.71
C THR A 75 -8.69 1.77 6.01
N ARG A 76 -8.12 2.70 5.24
CA ARG A 76 -6.78 2.49 4.67
C ARG A 76 -5.71 2.26 5.71
N LEU A 77 -5.85 2.82 6.92
CA LEU A 77 -4.90 2.60 8.00
C LEU A 77 -4.91 1.14 8.47
N THR A 78 -6.09 0.57 8.74
CA THR A 78 -6.19 -0.82 9.19
C THR A 78 -5.72 -1.78 8.11
N HIS A 79 -6.11 -1.58 6.84
CA HIS A 79 -5.57 -2.32 5.70
C HIS A 79 -4.04 -2.26 5.65
N THR A 80 -3.44 -1.08 5.68
CA THR A 80 -1.98 -0.89 5.61
C THR A 80 -1.24 -1.61 6.74
N ILE A 81 -1.80 -1.63 7.97
CA ILE A 81 -1.21 -2.35 9.11
C ILE A 81 -1.25 -3.88 8.88
N GLU A 82 -2.34 -4.39 8.33
CA GLU A 82 -2.50 -5.83 8.05
C GLU A 82 -1.60 -6.26 6.87
N VAL A 83 -1.46 -5.44 5.82
CA VAL A 83 -0.45 -5.65 4.75
C VAL A 83 0.95 -5.76 5.34
N ALA A 84 1.33 -4.84 6.24
CA ALA A 84 2.64 -4.85 6.87
C ALA A 84 2.87 -6.09 7.74
N ALA A 85 1.84 -6.59 8.43
CA ALA A 85 1.93 -7.80 9.23
C ALA A 85 2.14 -9.07 8.37
N ILE A 86 1.43 -9.16 7.24
CA ILE A 86 1.60 -10.26 6.27
C ILE A 86 2.97 -10.17 5.60
N ALA A 87 3.38 -8.98 5.14
CA ALA A 87 4.68 -8.77 4.53
C ALA A 87 5.84 -9.18 5.47
N ARG A 88 5.76 -8.83 6.75
CA ARG A 88 6.74 -9.29 7.76
C ARG A 88 6.76 -10.81 7.91
N THR A 89 5.60 -11.47 7.88
CA THR A 89 5.51 -12.92 7.99
C THR A 89 6.21 -13.60 6.82
N ILE A 90 5.96 -13.15 5.59
CA ILE A 90 6.60 -13.67 4.37
C ILE A 90 8.11 -13.36 4.39
N ALA A 91 8.49 -12.10 4.67
CA ALA A 91 9.89 -11.69 4.73
C ALA A 91 10.69 -12.51 5.74
N ARG A 92 10.15 -12.72 6.95
CA ARG A 92 10.78 -13.55 7.98
C ARG A 92 10.97 -14.99 7.54
N ALA A 93 9.94 -15.61 6.94
CA ALA A 93 9.99 -16.99 6.47
C ALA A 93 11.06 -17.19 5.40
N LEU A 94 11.24 -16.20 4.50
CA LEU A 94 12.22 -16.23 3.41
C LEU A 94 13.58 -15.63 3.79
N ARG A 95 13.78 -15.27 5.08
CA ARG A 95 15.02 -14.64 5.60
C ARG A 95 15.38 -13.33 4.88
N LEU A 96 14.37 -12.55 4.48
CA LEU A 96 14.49 -11.21 3.92
C LEU A 96 14.47 -10.15 5.04
N ASN A 97 14.78 -8.91 4.70
CA ASN A 97 14.79 -7.80 5.66
C ASN A 97 13.35 -7.39 6.04
N GLU A 98 12.91 -7.81 7.24
CA GLU A 98 11.57 -7.51 7.75
C GLU A 98 11.30 -6.02 7.89
N ASP A 99 12.27 -5.23 8.37
CA ASP A 99 12.10 -3.80 8.58
C ASP A 99 11.91 -3.06 7.25
N LEU A 100 12.59 -3.51 6.19
CA LEU A 100 12.42 -2.96 4.83
C LEU A 100 11.05 -3.31 4.25
N ALA A 101 10.66 -4.59 4.30
CA ALA A 101 9.36 -5.04 3.79
C ALA A 101 8.19 -4.36 4.52
N GLU A 102 8.27 -4.28 5.86
CA GLU A 102 7.29 -3.57 6.69
C GLU A 102 7.20 -2.09 6.33
N THR A 103 8.33 -1.42 6.16
CA THR A 103 8.34 0.03 5.88
C THR A 103 7.75 0.35 4.51
N ILE A 104 8.08 -0.44 3.48
CA ILE A 104 7.48 -0.30 2.15
C ILE A 104 5.96 -0.51 2.23
N SER A 105 5.52 -1.55 2.94
CA SER A 105 4.11 -1.85 3.16
C SER A 105 3.37 -0.73 3.90
N LEU A 106 3.97 -0.15 4.94
CA LEU A 106 3.38 0.98 5.67
C LEU A 106 3.30 2.26 4.83
N ALA A 107 4.18 2.43 3.86
CA ALA A 107 4.26 3.64 3.05
C ALA A 107 3.48 3.57 1.73
N HIS A 108 3.06 2.36 1.28
CA HIS A 108 2.52 2.18 -0.06
C HIS A 108 1.26 3.00 -0.35
N ASP A 109 0.39 3.17 0.64
CA ASP A 109 -0.93 3.80 0.51
C ASP A 109 -1.00 5.27 0.91
N ILE A 110 0.10 5.87 1.42
CA ILE A 110 0.08 7.25 1.92
C ILE A 110 -0.24 8.30 0.87
N GLY A 111 -0.05 7.97 -0.42
CA GLY A 111 -0.31 8.82 -1.56
C GLY A 111 -1.75 8.84 -2.08
N HIS A 112 -2.61 7.96 -1.58
CA HIS A 112 -4.00 7.89 -2.03
C HIS A 112 -4.79 9.17 -1.78
N THR A 113 -5.74 9.42 -2.69
CA THR A 113 -6.70 10.51 -2.60
C THR A 113 -7.82 10.20 -1.61
N PRO A 114 -8.62 11.20 -1.17
CA PRO A 114 -9.93 10.92 -0.59
C PRO A 114 -10.80 10.13 -1.57
N PHE A 115 -11.75 9.36 -1.06
CA PHE A 115 -12.68 8.51 -1.81
C PHE A 115 -12.02 7.39 -2.62
N GLY A 116 -10.86 6.91 -2.17
CA GLY A 116 -10.17 5.75 -2.71
C GLY A 116 -9.86 5.85 -4.22
N HIS A 117 -10.01 4.75 -4.93
CA HIS A 117 -9.74 4.69 -6.38
C HIS A 117 -10.67 5.56 -7.24
N ALA A 118 -11.88 5.89 -6.74
CA ALA A 118 -12.76 6.81 -7.47
C ALA A 118 -12.17 8.22 -7.48
N GLY A 119 -11.69 8.70 -6.32
CA GLY A 119 -10.99 9.98 -6.21
C GLY A 119 -9.70 10.02 -7.03
N GLU A 120 -8.94 8.93 -7.06
CA GLU A 120 -7.73 8.81 -7.87
C GLU A 120 -8.04 8.93 -9.38
N ARG A 121 -9.01 8.16 -9.89
CA ARG A 121 -9.44 8.26 -11.29
C ARG A 121 -9.92 9.67 -11.65
N ALA A 122 -10.66 10.31 -10.74
CA ALA A 122 -11.11 11.69 -10.91
C ALA A 122 -9.92 12.65 -11.05
N LEU A 123 -8.98 12.58 -10.11
CA LEU A 123 -7.82 13.46 -10.09
C LEU A 123 -6.87 13.19 -11.27
N ASN A 124 -6.69 11.92 -11.65
CA ASN A 124 -5.91 11.56 -12.84
C ASN A 124 -6.53 12.14 -14.12
N SER A 125 -7.86 12.09 -14.27
CA SER A 125 -8.57 12.68 -15.40
C SER A 125 -8.38 14.20 -15.46
N LEU A 126 -8.50 14.90 -14.33
CA LEU A 126 -8.29 16.35 -14.22
C LEU A 126 -6.84 16.74 -14.52
N MET A 127 -5.90 15.91 -14.11
CA MET A 127 -4.46 16.11 -14.32
C MET A 127 -3.92 15.60 -15.66
N LYS A 128 -4.76 15.04 -16.55
CA LYS A 128 -4.33 14.38 -17.80
C LYS A 128 -3.36 15.22 -18.66
N ARG A 129 -3.53 16.55 -18.70
CA ARG A 129 -2.67 17.49 -19.45
C ARG A 129 -1.48 18.00 -18.63
N HIS A 130 -1.37 17.62 -17.37
CA HIS A 130 -0.42 18.10 -16.39
C HIS A 130 0.40 16.97 -15.76
N GLY A 131 0.64 15.88 -16.54
CA GLY A 131 1.42 14.71 -16.12
C GLY A 131 0.65 13.62 -15.39
N GLY A 132 -0.70 13.71 -15.35
CA GLY A 132 -1.54 12.71 -14.69
C GLY A 132 -1.44 12.71 -13.17
N PHE A 133 -2.11 11.75 -12.56
CA PHE A 133 -2.03 11.47 -11.12
C PHE A 133 -1.98 9.96 -10.89
N ASP A 134 -1.07 9.53 -10.07
CA ASP A 134 -0.87 8.16 -9.61
C ASP A 134 -0.52 8.19 -8.12
N HIS A 135 -1.15 7.33 -7.32
CA HIS A 135 -0.97 7.34 -5.86
C HIS A 135 0.45 6.91 -5.43
N ASN A 136 1.14 6.04 -6.20
CA ASN A 136 2.52 5.64 -5.90
C ASN A 136 3.48 6.81 -6.12
N LEU A 137 3.33 7.53 -7.24
CA LEU A 137 4.09 8.76 -7.49
C LEU A 137 3.76 9.84 -6.45
N GLN A 138 2.51 9.92 -6.02
CA GLN A 138 2.11 10.85 -4.96
C GLN A 138 2.69 10.45 -3.61
N ALA A 139 2.79 9.14 -3.30
CA ALA A 139 3.47 8.66 -2.10
C ALA A 139 4.95 9.08 -2.11
N LEU A 140 5.64 8.91 -3.25
CA LEU A 140 7.01 9.37 -3.41
C LEU A 140 7.13 10.89 -3.20
N ARG A 141 6.25 11.70 -3.80
CA ARG A 141 6.22 13.15 -3.56
C ARG A 141 6.01 13.51 -2.11
N LEU A 142 5.13 12.80 -1.41
CA LEU A 142 4.88 13.03 0.02
C LEU A 142 6.14 12.80 0.85
N ILE A 143 6.85 11.69 0.63
CA ILE A 143 8.05 11.34 1.40
C ILE A 143 9.29 12.14 1.00
N ASP A 144 9.35 12.64 -0.23
CA ASP A 144 10.49 13.39 -0.73
C ASP A 144 10.38 14.91 -0.52
N ASP A 145 9.15 15.47 -0.65
CA ASP A 145 9.00 16.92 -0.79
C ASP A 145 7.86 17.54 0.04
N LEU A 146 6.75 16.79 0.36
CA LEU A 146 5.53 17.42 0.89
C LEU A 146 5.40 17.38 2.40
N GLU A 147 5.93 16.34 3.07
CA GLU A 147 5.95 16.30 4.53
C GLU A 147 6.96 17.32 5.06
N ILE A 148 6.53 18.18 5.98
CA ILE A 148 7.38 19.19 6.60
C ILE A 148 7.51 18.83 8.07
N LYS A 149 8.67 18.25 8.42
CA LYS A 149 8.90 17.71 9.74
C LYS A 149 10.31 18.00 10.29
N TYR A 150 11.30 18.02 9.43
CA TYR A 150 12.70 18.18 9.78
C TYR A 150 13.19 19.60 9.47
N PRO A 151 14.17 20.16 10.23
CA PRO A 151 14.64 21.52 10.03
C PRO A 151 15.51 21.67 8.76
N ASP A 152 16.23 20.62 8.37
CA ASP A 152 17.31 20.68 7.40
C ASP A 152 16.90 20.27 5.99
N PHE A 153 15.70 19.67 5.83
CA PHE A 153 15.19 19.18 4.55
C PHE A 153 13.65 19.06 4.57
N ASP A 154 13.08 19.14 3.38
CA ASP A 154 11.69 18.78 3.13
C ASP A 154 11.54 17.27 2.99
N GLY A 155 10.33 16.74 3.17
CA GLY A 155 10.03 15.33 3.11
C GLY A 155 10.42 14.56 4.38
N LEU A 156 10.54 13.24 4.24
CA LEU A 156 10.91 12.31 5.29
C LEU A 156 12.35 11.81 5.18
N ASN A 157 13.03 12.07 4.05
CA ASN A 157 14.40 11.61 3.78
C ASN A 157 14.56 10.10 4.01
N LEU A 158 13.70 9.30 3.39
CA LEU A 158 13.76 7.84 3.47
C LEU A 158 14.91 7.29 2.61
N SER A 159 15.36 6.07 2.91
CA SER A 159 16.38 5.38 2.14
C SER A 159 15.89 5.09 0.71
N TRP A 160 16.86 4.93 -0.19
CA TRP A 160 16.60 4.71 -1.61
C TRP A 160 15.74 3.46 -1.86
N GLU A 161 15.96 2.38 -1.11
CA GLU A 161 15.26 1.11 -1.25
C GLU A 161 13.75 1.24 -0.99
N ILE A 162 13.37 2.03 0.01
CA ILE A 162 11.96 2.30 0.30
C ILE A 162 11.34 3.14 -0.81
N ARG A 163 12.02 4.21 -1.23
CA ARG A 163 11.56 5.10 -2.29
C ARG A 163 11.40 4.36 -3.62
N ALA A 164 12.37 3.49 -3.96
CA ALA A 164 12.30 2.64 -5.14
C ALA A 164 11.21 1.57 -5.02
N GLY A 165 10.99 1.02 -3.82
CA GLY A 165 9.97 0.01 -3.53
C GLY A 165 8.53 0.52 -3.67
N LEU A 166 8.29 1.82 -3.48
CA LEU A 166 6.98 2.43 -3.70
C LEU A 166 6.59 2.55 -5.18
N LEU A 167 7.56 2.53 -6.08
CA LEU A 167 7.33 2.63 -7.52
C LEU A 167 6.99 1.26 -8.10
N LYS A 168 5.77 0.81 -7.84
CA LYS A 168 5.19 -0.46 -8.33
C LYS A 168 4.76 -0.33 -9.81
N HIS A 169 4.47 -1.46 -10.46
CA HIS A 169 3.80 -1.57 -11.77
C HIS A 169 4.39 -0.67 -12.87
N ARG A 170 5.71 -0.81 -13.09
CA ARG A 170 6.45 0.02 -14.05
C ARG A 170 6.23 -0.50 -15.48
N GLU A 171 5.43 0.20 -16.24
CA GLU A 171 5.28 -0.06 -17.68
C GLU A 171 6.46 0.52 -18.47
N GLU A 172 7.07 1.63 -17.97
CA GLU A 172 8.20 2.29 -18.59
C GLU A 172 9.40 2.41 -17.65
N PRO A 173 10.62 2.57 -18.19
CA PRO A 173 11.82 2.79 -17.37
C PRO A 173 11.68 4.04 -16.49
N ILE A 174 11.79 3.87 -15.18
CA ILE A 174 11.72 4.97 -14.22
C ILE A 174 13.12 5.32 -13.73
N TRP A 175 13.40 6.63 -13.68
CA TRP A 175 14.62 7.18 -13.10
C TRP A 175 14.34 7.73 -11.71
N LEU A 176 15.13 7.31 -10.72
CA LEU A 176 15.09 7.82 -9.36
C LEU A 176 16.47 8.36 -9.00
N ASP A 177 16.57 9.66 -8.68
CA ASP A 177 17.81 10.37 -8.36
C ASP A 177 18.92 10.19 -9.44
N GLY A 178 18.53 10.16 -10.71
CA GLY A 178 19.46 9.96 -11.82
C GLY A 178 19.90 8.52 -12.08
N HIS A 179 19.36 7.56 -11.37
CA HIS A 179 19.60 6.13 -11.56
C HIS A 179 18.38 5.46 -12.18
N LEU A 180 18.60 4.70 -13.25
CA LEU A 180 17.58 3.85 -13.84
C LEU A 180 17.24 2.73 -12.86
N LEU A 181 15.95 2.59 -12.53
CA LEU A 181 15.52 1.50 -11.68
C LEU A 181 15.64 0.16 -12.42
N PRO A 182 16.09 -0.92 -11.75
CA PRO A 182 16.13 -2.27 -12.32
C PRO A 182 14.74 -2.75 -12.76
N ALA A 183 14.70 -3.76 -13.65
CA ALA A 183 13.47 -4.35 -14.16
C ALA A 183 12.56 -4.87 -13.02
N HIS A 184 13.15 -5.47 -12.00
CA HIS A 184 12.45 -5.92 -10.81
C HIS A 184 12.90 -5.15 -9.57
N PRO A 185 11.97 -4.86 -8.64
CA PRO A 185 12.33 -4.28 -7.34
C PRO A 185 13.06 -5.32 -6.46
N THR A 186 13.52 -4.91 -5.28
CA THR A 186 14.06 -5.82 -4.27
C THR A 186 13.04 -6.88 -3.87
N LEU A 187 13.49 -8.00 -3.33
CA LEU A 187 12.57 -9.06 -2.91
C LEU A 187 11.64 -8.59 -1.80
N GLU A 188 12.11 -7.73 -0.90
CA GLU A 188 11.30 -7.09 0.14
C GLU A 188 10.17 -6.23 -0.45
N ALA A 189 10.45 -5.53 -1.55
CA ALA A 189 9.42 -4.75 -2.25
C ALA A 189 8.45 -5.66 -3.02
N GLN A 190 8.91 -6.78 -3.59
CA GLN A 190 8.04 -7.81 -4.18
C GLN A 190 7.14 -8.45 -3.11
N VAL A 191 7.66 -8.68 -1.89
CA VAL A 191 6.88 -9.16 -0.74
C VAL A 191 5.80 -8.15 -0.36
N ALA A 192 6.13 -6.85 -0.28
CA ALA A 192 5.16 -5.81 0.03
C ALA A 192 4.05 -5.71 -1.03
N ASP A 193 4.39 -5.88 -2.32
CA ASP A 193 3.46 -5.88 -3.45
C ASP A 193 2.49 -7.07 -3.37
N LEU A 194 3.03 -8.29 -3.17
CA LEU A 194 2.21 -9.49 -3.04
C LEU A 194 1.36 -9.49 -1.76
N ALA A 195 1.89 -8.96 -0.64
CA ALA A 195 1.14 -8.84 0.60
C ALA A 195 -0.05 -7.89 0.48
N ASP A 196 0.06 -6.82 -0.31
CA ASP A 196 -1.03 -5.90 -0.62
C ASP A 196 -2.15 -6.62 -1.37
N ASP A 197 -1.82 -7.32 -2.48
CA ASP A 197 -2.79 -8.13 -3.24
C ASP A 197 -3.48 -9.20 -2.36
N LEU A 198 -2.71 -9.88 -1.54
CA LEU A 198 -3.15 -10.97 -0.68
C LEU A 198 -4.10 -10.48 0.41
N THR A 199 -3.74 -9.35 1.01
CA THR A 199 -4.53 -8.66 2.03
C THR A 199 -5.86 -8.20 1.43
N TYR A 200 -5.81 -7.60 0.23
CA TYR A 200 -6.98 -7.22 -0.52
C TYR A 200 -8.00 -8.37 -0.68
N TYR A 201 -7.56 -9.56 -1.12
CA TYR A 201 -8.47 -10.70 -1.29
C TYR A 201 -9.15 -11.13 0.01
N GLY A 202 -8.41 -11.20 1.12
CA GLY A 202 -8.95 -11.58 2.42
C GLY A 202 -9.88 -10.51 3.00
N HIS A 203 -9.45 -9.27 3.00
CA HIS A 203 -10.16 -8.16 3.64
C HIS A 203 -11.43 -7.76 2.91
N ASP A 204 -11.38 -7.72 1.58
CA ASP A 204 -12.55 -7.33 0.81
C ASP A 204 -13.62 -8.43 0.81
N THR A 205 -13.20 -9.70 0.99
CA THR A 205 -14.14 -10.79 1.25
C THR A 205 -14.81 -10.60 2.63
N ASP A 206 -14.05 -10.26 3.66
CA ASP A 206 -14.53 -10.03 5.02
C ASP A 206 -15.48 -8.83 5.10
N ASP A 207 -15.03 -7.67 4.61
CA ASP A 207 -15.84 -6.44 4.56
C ASP A 207 -17.08 -6.59 3.67
N GLY A 208 -16.97 -7.36 2.57
CA GLY A 208 -18.09 -7.70 1.69
C GLY A 208 -19.18 -8.54 2.39
N LEU A 209 -18.75 -9.50 3.22
CA LEU A 209 -19.64 -10.30 4.05
C LEU A 209 -20.29 -9.45 5.16
N ASP A 210 -19.49 -8.65 5.86
CA ASP A 210 -19.95 -7.78 6.95
C ASP A 210 -20.94 -6.70 6.47
N SER A 211 -20.72 -6.17 5.26
CA SER A 211 -21.64 -5.22 4.63
C SER A 211 -22.93 -5.84 4.07
N GLY A 212 -22.96 -7.17 3.93
CA GLY A 212 -24.06 -7.91 3.32
C GLY A 212 -24.12 -7.78 1.78
N LEU A 213 -23.15 -7.16 1.13
CA LEU A 213 -23.06 -7.12 -0.35
C LEU A 213 -22.63 -8.46 -0.93
N ILE A 214 -21.87 -9.26 -0.19
CA ILE A 214 -21.48 -10.62 -0.51
C ILE A 214 -22.11 -11.56 0.50
N THR A 215 -22.58 -12.73 0.05
CA THR A 215 -23.09 -13.78 0.93
C THR A 215 -22.25 -15.04 0.84
N ILE A 216 -22.37 -15.92 1.84
CA ILE A 216 -21.67 -17.24 1.84
C ILE A 216 -22.07 -18.04 0.61
N GLU A 217 -23.35 -18.07 0.24
CA GLU A 217 -23.85 -18.79 -0.92
C GLU A 217 -23.23 -18.28 -2.25
N MET A 218 -22.97 -16.99 -2.35
CA MET A 218 -22.26 -16.44 -3.50
C MET A 218 -20.80 -16.91 -3.54
N LEU A 219 -20.13 -16.95 -2.39
CA LEU A 219 -18.73 -17.39 -2.26
C LEU A 219 -18.55 -18.89 -2.49
N GLU A 220 -19.58 -19.72 -2.28
CA GLU A 220 -19.53 -21.17 -2.56
C GLU A 220 -19.26 -21.49 -4.05
N THR A 221 -19.43 -20.51 -4.93
CA THR A 221 -19.05 -20.65 -6.34
C THR A 221 -17.52 -20.53 -6.58
N ILE A 222 -16.78 -20.11 -5.57
CA ILE A 222 -15.33 -19.80 -5.65
C ILE A 222 -14.53 -20.97 -5.07
N PRO A 223 -13.70 -21.66 -5.88
CA PRO A 223 -12.95 -22.83 -5.43
C PRO A 223 -12.03 -22.53 -4.23
N LEU A 224 -11.34 -21.36 -4.23
CA LEU A 224 -10.45 -20.98 -3.13
C LEU A 224 -11.20 -20.78 -1.81
N TRP A 225 -12.40 -20.20 -1.85
CA TRP A 225 -13.28 -20.12 -0.68
C TRP A 225 -13.68 -21.52 -0.16
N ASN A 226 -14.06 -22.43 -1.06
CA ASN A 226 -14.47 -23.78 -0.68
C ASN A 226 -13.34 -24.57 0.00
N MET A 227 -12.09 -24.40 -0.46
CA MET A 227 -10.92 -25.00 0.20
C MET A 227 -10.70 -24.43 1.61
N ALA A 228 -10.90 -23.12 1.80
CA ALA A 228 -10.81 -22.50 3.12
C ALA A 228 -11.98 -22.91 4.04
N ALA A 229 -13.19 -23.00 3.49
CA ALA A 229 -14.39 -23.44 4.17
C ALA A 229 -14.30 -24.91 4.65
N GLU A 230 -13.62 -25.78 3.90
CA GLU A 230 -13.33 -27.15 4.33
C GLU A 230 -12.49 -27.15 5.62
N LYS A 231 -11.44 -26.32 5.68
CA LYS A 231 -10.63 -26.16 6.91
C LYS A 231 -11.45 -25.64 8.10
N ALA A 232 -12.43 -24.76 7.85
CA ALA A 232 -13.33 -24.31 8.91
C ALA A 232 -14.23 -25.43 9.40
N ARG A 233 -14.75 -26.27 8.49
CA ARG A 233 -15.54 -27.47 8.84
C ARG A 233 -14.71 -28.51 9.61
N ASP A 234 -13.47 -28.72 9.22
CA ASP A 234 -12.53 -29.61 9.94
C ASP A 234 -12.26 -29.13 11.37
N ALA A 235 -12.30 -27.80 11.59
CA ALA A 235 -12.23 -27.20 12.92
C ALA A 235 -13.55 -27.28 13.71
N GLY A 236 -14.60 -27.93 13.15
CA GLY A 236 -15.91 -28.11 13.79
C GLY A 236 -16.88 -26.93 13.61
N LEU A 237 -16.59 -25.98 12.74
CA LEU A 237 -17.46 -24.85 12.46
C LEU A 237 -18.38 -25.17 11.27
N HIS A 238 -19.60 -24.65 11.31
CA HIS A 238 -20.61 -24.81 10.27
C HIS A 238 -21.24 -23.45 9.92
N GLU A 239 -21.85 -23.31 8.77
CA GLU A 239 -22.42 -22.06 8.23
C GLU A 239 -23.37 -21.30 9.17
N LYS A 240 -24.01 -22.02 10.12
CA LYS A 240 -24.88 -21.43 11.16
C LYS A 240 -24.12 -20.87 12.37
N ASP A 241 -22.82 -21.13 12.47
CA ASP A 241 -21.98 -20.60 13.56
C ASP A 241 -21.52 -19.18 13.17
N GLU A 242 -21.71 -18.23 14.07
CA GLU A 242 -21.32 -16.83 13.87
C GLU A 242 -19.82 -16.66 13.55
N ARG A 243 -18.98 -17.62 13.96
CA ARG A 243 -17.53 -17.60 13.72
C ARG A 243 -17.14 -18.19 12.37
N TYR A 244 -18.05 -18.83 11.65
CA TYR A 244 -17.73 -19.61 10.45
C TYR A 244 -17.12 -18.72 9.35
N ALA A 245 -17.76 -17.61 9.03
CA ALA A 245 -17.31 -16.70 7.98
C ALA A 245 -15.91 -16.11 8.29
N ALA A 246 -15.75 -15.50 9.46
CA ALA A 246 -14.48 -14.92 9.89
C ALA A 246 -13.34 -15.95 9.97
N TYR A 247 -13.62 -17.17 10.44
CA TYR A 247 -12.62 -18.23 10.49
C TYR A 247 -12.27 -18.74 9.10
N THR A 248 -13.24 -18.81 8.18
CA THR A 248 -12.97 -19.16 6.77
C THR A 248 -12.09 -18.13 6.09
N VAL A 249 -12.35 -16.84 6.29
CA VAL A 249 -11.47 -15.76 5.79
C VAL A 249 -10.05 -15.88 6.36
N ARG A 250 -9.92 -16.18 7.65
CA ARG A 250 -8.61 -16.46 8.24
C ARG A 250 -7.90 -17.64 7.57
N CYS A 251 -8.61 -18.74 7.33
CA CYS A 251 -8.05 -19.91 6.62
C CYS A 251 -7.66 -19.57 5.19
N LEU A 252 -8.44 -18.73 4.52
CA LEU A 252 -8.15 -18.20 3.18
C LEU A 252 -6.81 -17.47 3.16
N ILE A 253 -6.60 -16.51 4.06
CA ILE A 253 -5.35 -15.75 4.20
C ILE A 253 -4.18 -16.69 4.51
N ASP A 254 -4.32 -17.61 5.47
CA ASP A 254 -3.28 -18.58 5.85
C ASP A 254 -2.87 -19.47 4.65
N MET A 255 -3.82 -19.86 3.80
CA MET A 255 -3.55 -20.66 2.61
C MET A 255 -2.77 -19.86 1.55
N MET A 256 -3.18 -18.63 1.28
CA MET A 256 -2.51 -17.74 0.33
C MET A 256 -1.08 -17.42 0.78
N VAL A 257 -0.89 -17.03 2.04
CA VAL A 257 0.45 -16.77 2.62
C VAL A 257 1.33 -18.01 2.56
N GLY A 258 0.77 -19.17 2.93
CA GLY A 258 1.50 -20.43 2.93
C GLY A 258 1.92 -20.88 1.52
N ASP A 259 1.09 -20.69 0.50
CA ASP A 259 1.45 -20.97 -0.89
C ASP A 259 2.54 -20.02 -1.37
N ALA A 260 2.35 -18.71 -1.19
CA ALA A 260 3.31 -17.69 -1.57
C ALA A 260 4.70 -17.93 -0.98
N ILE A 261 4.80 -18.29 0.30
CA ILE A 261 6.08 -18.60 0.95
C ILE A 261 6.72 -19.83 0.30
N ARG A 262 6.00 -20.95 0.19
CA ARG A 262 6.56 -22.21 -0.33
C ARG A 262 7.01 -22.10 -1.78
N TYR A 263 6.20 -21.42 -2.61
CA TYR A 263 6.56 -21.30 -4.02
C TYR A 263 7.69 -20.29 -4.25
N SER A 264 7.70 -19.18 -3.52
CA SER A 264 8.81 -18.23 -3.56
C SER A 264 10.12 -18.86 -3.08
N ASP A 265 10.08 -19.68 -2.03
CA ASP A 265 11.24 -20.43 -1.55
C ASP A 265 11.76 -21.38 -2.65
N HIS A 266 10.88 -22.13 -3.31
CA HIS A 266 11.22 -22.97 -4.47
C HIS A 266 11.89 -22.17 -5.60
N LEU A 267 11.37 -20.99 -5.96
CA LEU A 267 11.96 -20.13 -6.99
C LEU A 267 13.35 -19.61 -6.55
N LEU A 268 13.49 -19.22 -5.30
CA LEU A 268 14.77 -18.78 -4.73
C LEU A 268 15.81 -19.90 -4.74
N GLU A 269 15.44 -21.14 -4.42
CA GLU A 269 16.32 -22.29 -4.53
C GLU A 269 16.70 -22.59 -6.00
N GLN A 270 15.72 -22.57 -6.90
CA GLN A 270 15.92 -22.85 -8.34
C GLN A 270 16.86 -21.83 -8.99
N HIS A 271 16.68 -20.55 -8.74
CA HIS A 271 17.47 -19.47 -9.35
C HIS A 271 18.75 -19.17 -8.57
N ALA A 272 18.80 -19.52 -7.29
CA ALA A 272 19.95 -19.38 -6.39
C ALA A 272 20.70 -18.03 -6.51
N PRO A 273 20.01 -16.87 -6.42
CA PRO A 273 20.66 -15.57 -6.52
C PRO A 273 21.67 -15.40 -5.37
N LYS A 274 22.83 -14.77 -5.67
CA LYS A 274 23.92 -14.62 -4.70
C LYS A 274 23.88 -13.26 -3.99
N SER A 275 23.05 -12.33 -4.48
CA SER A 275 22.89 -10.98 -3.94
C SER A 275 21.52 -10.43 -4.29
N SER A 276 21.12 -9.33 -3.64
CA SER A 276 19.93 -8.58 -4.00
C SER A 276 20.01 -8.05 -5.45
N ALA A 277 21.19 -7.67 -5.92
CA ALA A 277 21.40 -7.24 -7.31
C ALA A 277 21.15 -8.38 -8.30
N ASP A 278 21.64 -9.59 -8.02
CA ASP A 278 21.38 -10.78 -8.87
C ASP A 278 19.89 -11.09 -8.95
N ALA A 279 19.19 -11.07 -7.81
CA ALA A 279 17.75 -11.32 -7.75
C ALA A 279 16.94 -10.32 -8.61
N ARG A 280 17.32 -9.04 -8.58
CA ARG A 280 16.69 -7.96 -9.36
C ARG A 280 16.98 -8.01 -10.86
N ALA A 281 18.06 -8.69 -11.26
CA ALA A 281 18.46 -8.84 -12.66
C ALA A 281 17.81 -10.04 -13.36
N LEU A 282 17.13 -10.91 -12.63
CA LEU A 282 16.44 -12.06 -13.21
C LEU A 282 15.25 -11.62 -14.10
N PRO A 283 14.89 -12.44 -15.12
CA PRO A 283 13.81 -12.08 -16.03
C PRO A 283 12.40 -12.25 -15.44
N CYS A 284 12.28 -12.74 -14.22
CA CYS A 284 11.01 -13.00 -13.53
C CYS A 284 11.03 -12.50 -12.09
N LYS A 285 9.84 -12.25 -11.54
CA LYS A 285 9.64 -12.07 -10.10
C LYS A 285 9.92 -13.39 -9.39
N LEU A 286 10.49 -13.31 -8.19
CA LEU A 286 10.77 -14.48 -7.34
C LEU A 286 9.80 -14.61 -6.16
N ILE A 287 8.98 -13.60 -5.94
CA ILE A 287 7.93 -13.62 -4.92
C ILE A 287 6.59 -13.66 -5.64
N SER A 288 5.91 -14.81 -5.57
CA SER A 288 4.66 -15.05 -6.29
C SER A 288 3.88 -16.24 -5.72
N PHE A 289 2.64 -16.41 -6.16
CA PHE A 289 1.87 -17.64 -5.99
C PHE A 289 2.37 -18.75 -6.91
N SER A 290 2.10 -20.00 -6.54
CA SER A 290 2.32 -21.15 -7.42
C SER A 290 1.41 -21.11 -8.66
N PRO A 291 1.83 -21.73 -9.79
CA PRO A 291 1.01 -21.81 -11.01
C PRO A 291 -0.36 -22.48 -10.78
N GLU A 292 -0.47 -23.34 -9.76
CA GLU A 292 -1.70 -24.00 -9.37
C GLU A 292 -2.60 -23.07 -8.55
N PHE A 293 -2.00 -22.16 -7.77
CA PHE A 293 -2.74 -21.31 -6.83
C PHE A 293 -3.12 -19.95 -7.45
N GLU A 294 -2.31 -19.40 -8.33
CA GLU A 294 -2.56 -18.12 -8.99
C GLU A 294 -3.92 -18.05 -9.70
N PRO A 295 -4.36 -19.06 -10.49
CA PRO A 295 -5.69 -19.03 -11.09
C PRO A 295 -6.84 -19.00 -10.09
N LEU A 296 -6.66 -19.58 -8.90
CA LEU A 296 -7.66 -19.56 -7.82
C LEU A 296 -7.79 -18.15 -7.20
N THR A 297 -6.67 -17.46 -7.00
CA THR A 297 -6.70 -16.08 -6.50
C THR A 297 -7.30 -15.13 -7.53
N LEU A 298 -7.01 -15.32 -8.82
CA LEU A 298 -7.61 -14.53 -9.90
C LEU A 298 -9.13 -14.71 -9.98
N GLN A 299 -9.66 -15.91 -9.79
CA GLN A 299 -11.11 -16.15 -9.75
C GLN A 299 -11.76 -15.41 -8.57
N LEU A 300 -11.15 -15.44 -7.38
CA LEU A 300 -11.64 -14.67 -6.24
C LEU A 300 -11.59 -13.17 -6.53
N ARG A 301 -10.51 -12.67 -7.13
CA ARG A 301 -10.37 -11.28 -7.55
C ARG A 301 -11.50 -10.85 -8.50
N GLU A 302 -11.76 -11.63 -9.54
CA GLU A 302 -12.83 -11.34 -10.50
C GLU A 302 -14.21 -11.33 -9.81
N PHE A 303 -14.45 -12.26 -8.90
CA PHE A 303 -15.66 -12.30 -8.09
C PHE A 303 -15.84 -11.03 -7.27
N LEU A 304 -14.80 -10.57 -6.56
CA LEU A 304 -14.81 -9.34 -5.78
C LEU A 304 -15.03 -8.11 -6.67
N TYR A 305 -14.38 -8.05 -7.83
CA TYR A 305 -14.61 -6.96 -8.78
C TYR A 305 -16.09 -6.86 -9.19
N HIS A 306 -16.72 -7.97 -9.55
CA HIS A 306 -18.10 -7.97 -10.01
C HIS A 306 -19.12 -7.74 -8.91
N ASN A 307 -18.93 -8.35 -7.75
CA ASN A 307 -19.95 -8.37 -6.71
C ASN A 307 -19.76 -7.28 -5.64
N LEU A 308 -18.55 -6.70 -5.51
CA LEU A 308 -18.26 -5.64 -4.57
C LEU A 308 -17.99 -4.30 -5.29
N TYR A 309 -16.93 -4.22 -6.10
CA TYR A 309 -16.51 -2.92 -6.69
C TYR A 309 -17.44 -2.35 -7.73
N PHE A 310 -18.10 -3.22 -8.52
CA PHE A 310 -19.12 -2.81 -9.50
C PHE A 310 -20.56 -2.93 -8.96
N HIS A 311 -20.71 -3.17 -7.66
CA HIS A 311 -22.04 -3.15 -7.07
C HIS A 311 -22.68 -1.76 -7.28
N PRO A 312 -23.99 -1.68 -7.64
CA PRO A 312 -24.66 -0.40 -7.94
C PRO A 312 -24.50 0.67 -6.85
N ASP A 313 -24.56 0.26 -5.59
CA ASP A 313 -24.40 1.19 -4.44
C ASP A 313 -23.00 1.79 -4.40
N ILE A 314 -21.96 0.98 -4.62
CA ILE A 314 -20.58 1.46 -4.67
C ILE A 314 -20.35 2.31 -5.92
N ALA A 315 -20.93 1.94 -7.06
CA ALA A 315 -20.83 2.70 -8.31
C ALA A 315 -21.47 4.09 -8.18
N SER A 316 -22.61 4.21 -7.51
CA SER A 316 -23.26 5.49 -7.23
C SER A 316 -22.37 6.40 -6.38
N LEU A 317 -21.81 5.87 -5.28
CA LEU A 317 -20.89 6.60 -4.41
C LEU A 317 -19.62 7.06 -5.16
N ASN A 318 -19.12 6.24 -6.07
CA ASN A 318 -17.98 6.58 -6.92
C ASN A 318 -18.29 7.72 -7.90
N ALA A 319 -19.50 7.74 -8.49
CA ALA A 319 -19.95 8.83 -9.38
C ALA A 319 -20.07 10.16 -8.62
N GLU A 320 -20.66 10.14 -7.42
CA GLU A 320 -20.72 11.33 -6.57
C GLU A 320 -19.32 11.83 -6.17
N SER A 321 -18.40 10.92 -5.90
CA SER A 321 -17.02 11.27 -5.54
C SER A 321 -16.30 11.98 -6.67
N LEU A 322 -16.55 11.58 -7.93
CA LEU A 322 -16.01 12.23 -9.11
C LEU A 322 -16.45 13.71 -9.20
N GLU A 323 -17.75 14.00 -9.01
CA GLU A 323 -18.27 15.36 -9.05
C GLU A 323 -17.72 16.22 -7.90
N LYS A 324 -17.58 15.64 -6.70
CA LYS A 324 -16.98 16.33 -5.55
C LYS A 324 -15.53 16.71 -5.83
N MET A 325 -14.74 15.79 -6.36
CA MET A 325 -13.32 16.03 -6.69
C MET A 325 -13.17 17.10 -7.77
N LYS A 326 -14.03 17.08 -8.79
CA LYS A 326 -14.04 18.07 -9.87
C LYS A 326 -14.34 19.48 -9.36
N LEU A 327 -15.40 19.62 -8.56
CA LEU A 327 -15.73 20.91 -7.95
C LEU A 327 -14.56 21.47 -7.11
N LEU A 328 -13.99 20.64 -6.25
CA LEU A 328 -12.86 21.06 -5.41
C LEU A 328 -11.66 21.50 -6.26
N PHE A 329 -11.33 20.76 -7.31
CA PHE A 329 -10.24 21.10 -8.20
C PHE A 329 -10.49 22.45 -8.89
N GLU A 330 -11.68 22.66 -9.47
CA GLU A 330 -12.06 23.91 -10.13
C GLU A 330 -12.02 25.10 -9.17
N VAL A 331 -12.53 24.94 -7.94
CA VAL A 331 -12.54 26.02 -6.93
C VAL A 331 -11.11 26.44 -6.56
N TYR A 332 -10.22 25.48 -6.27
CA TYR A 332 -8.82 25.81 -5.90
C TYR A 332 -7.99 26.29 -7.08
N MET A 333 -8.31 25.92 -8.32
CA MET A 333 -7.70 26.47 -9.52
C MET A 333 -8.14 27.94 -9.74
N ASN A 334 -9.41 28.26 -9.50
CA ASN A 334 -9.97 29.60 -9.69
C ASN A 334 -9.55 30.58 -8.57
N ASP A 335 -9.44 30.10 -7.33
CA ASP A 335 -8.98 30.89 -6.19
C ASP A 335 -7.89 30.16 -5.37
N PRO A 336 -6.62 30.26 -5.78
CA PRO A 336 -5.50 29.64 -5.08
C PRO A 336 -5.25 30.17 -3.66
N GLU A 337 -5.86 31.28 -3.27
CA GLU A 337 -5.74 31.80 -1.89
C GLU A 337 -6.51 30.94 -0.87
N LEU A 338 -7.44 30.12 -1.33
CA LEU A 338 -8.13 29.10 -0.52
C LEU A 338 -7.24 27.92 -0.12
N LEU A 339 -6.13 27.70 -0.86
CA LEU A 339 -5.17 26.67 -0.50
C LEU A 339 -4.50 26.95 0.86
N GLY A 340 -4.18 25.90 1.60
CA GLY A 340 -3.44 26.02 2.85
C GLY A 340 -2.11 26.76 2.69
N LYS A 341 -1.69 27.51 3.72
CA LYS A 341 -0.47 28.33 3.69
C LYS A 341 0.77 27.60 3.12
N LYS A 342 0.97 26.34 3.50
CA LYS A 342 2.11 25.52 3.06
C LYS A 342 2.05 25.23 1.56
N SER A 343 0.89 24.91 1.01
CA SER A 343 0.69 24.66 -0.42
C SER A 343 0.95 25.93 -1.23
N ARG A 344 0.49 27.10 -0.74
CA ARG A 344 0.74 28.39 -1.40
C ARG A 344 2.23 28.76 -1.49
N GLN A 345 3.03 28.37 -0.50
CA GLN A 345 4.49 28.63 -0.49
C GLN A 345 5.24 27.89 -1.60
N ARG A 346 4.66 26.85 -2.21
CA ARG A 346 5.26 26.04 -3.27
C ARG A 346 5.02 26.58 -4.69
N LYS A 347 4.29 27.68 -4.84
CA LYS A 347 3.99 28.31 -6.15
C LYS A 347 5.22 28.63 -7.01
N SER A 348 6.40 28.71 -6.43
CA SER A 348 7.65 28.94 -7.15
C SER A 348 8.35 27.66 -7.64
N GLN A 349 7.89 26.49 -7.19
CA GLN A 349 8.53 25.20 -7.43
C GLN A 349 7.70 24.30 -8.36
N ASP A 350 6.37 24.35 -8.24
CA ASP A 350 5.43 23.48 -8.94
C ASP A 350 4.39 24.31 -9.74
N SER A 351 3.77 23.69 -10.74
CA SER A 351 2.60 24.28 -11.41
C SER A 351 1.41 24.35 -10.45
N LEU A 352 0.49 25.27 -10.71
CA LEU A 352 -0.69 25.44 -9.86
C LEU A 352 -1.54 24.15 -9.83
N GLU A 353 -1.69 23.50 -10.97
CA GLU A 353 -2.45 22.25 -11.09
C GLU A 353 -1.85 21.15 -10.20
N ARG A 354 -0.51 21.03 -10.15
CA ARG A 354 0.18 20.08 -9.31
C ARG A 354 0.00 20.40 -7.82
N ILE A 355 0.08 21.67 -7.45
CA ILE A 355 -0.15 22.11 -6.06
C ILE A 355 -1.58 21.83 -5.62
N VAL A 356 -2.56 22.07 -6.50
CA VAL A 356 -3.97 21.77 -6.23
C VAL A 356 -4.18 20.27 -6.10
N ALA A 357 -3.60 19.47 -6.99
CA ALA A 357 -3.65 18.01 -6.92
C ALA A 357 -3.04 17.48 -5.62
N ASP A 358 -1.85 17.95 -5.23
CA ASP A 358 -1.19 17.59 -3.97
C ASP A 358 -2.06 17.95 -2.75
N TYR A 359 -2.71 19.12 -2.80
CA TYR A 359 -3.55 19.60 -1.72
C TYR A 359 -4.81 18.74 -1.54
N ILE A 360 -5.48 18.42 -2.65
CA ILE A 360 -6.68 17.57 -2.65
C ILE A 360 -6.31 16.13 -2.27
N ALA A 361 -5.25 15.56 -2.83
CA ALA A 361 -4.78 14.22 -2.47
C ALA A 361 -4.42 14.11 -0.98
N GLY A 362 -3.94 15.19 -0.39
CA GLY A 362 -3.66 15.28 1.04
C GLY A 362 -4.89 15.39 1.95
N MET A 363 -6.10 15.52 1.43
CA MET A 363 -7.33 15.57 2.24
C MET A 363 -7.71 14.17 2.75
N THR A 364 -8.47 14.15 3.85
CA THR A 364 -9.28 13.00 4.26
C THR A 364 -10.66 13.10 3.63
N ASP A 365 -11.41 12.00 3.58
CA ASP A 365 -12.79 12.00 3.06
C ASP A 365 -13.67 13.01 3.77
N THR A 366 -13.59 13.00 5.11
CA THR A 366 -14.36 13.97 5.94
C THR A 366 -14.00 15.41 5.62
N PHE A 367 -12.72 15.72 5.41
CA PHE A 367 -12.29 17.08 5.09
C PHE A 367 -12.74 17.48 3.68
N ALA A 368 -12.59 16.58 2.70
CA ALA A 368 -13.04 16.82 1.32
C ALA A 368 -14.57 17.04 1.25
N LEU A 369 -15.35 16.26 2.00
CA LEU A 369 -16.81 16.46 2.12
C LEU A 369 -17.18 17.83 2.72
N LYS A 370 -16.51 18.26 3.78
CA LYS A 370 -16.73 19.58 4.39
C LYS A 370 -16.42 20.72 3.43
N GLU A 371 -15.30 20.64 2.72
CA GLU A 371 -14.93 21.66 1.73
C GLU A 371 -15.92 21.65 0.55
N TYR A 372 -16.34 20.46 0.09
CA TYR A 372 -17.38 20.36 -0.94
C TYR A 372 -18.68 21.04 -0.52
N GLN A 373 -19.22 20.74 0.67
CA GLN A 373 -20.43 21.36 1.20
C GLN A 373 -20.33 22.89 1.26
N LYS A 374 -19.19 23.39 1.72
CA LYS A 374 -18.90 24.82 1.81
C LYS A 374 -18.96 25.53 0.44
N PHE A 375 -18.49 24.88 -0.62
CA PHE A 375 -18.39 25.48 -1.95
C PHE A 375 -19.59 25.18 -2.87
N SER A 376 -20.31 24.09 -2.65
CA SER A 376 -21.51 23.75 -3.43
C SER A 376 -22.76 24.54 -3.01
N GLY A 377 -22.73 25.25 -1.87
CA GLY A 377 -23.88 25.95 -1.34
C GLY A 377 -24.96 25.01 -0.77
N THR A 378 -24.70 23.73 -0.64
CA THR A 378 -25.56 22.74 0.02
C THR A 378 -25.24 22.72 1.51
N CYS A 379 -26.00 23.50 2.30
CA CYS A 379 -26.05 23.38 3.76
C CYS A 379 -27.02 22.28 4.18
#